data_36187c2470aa82f11a6493efd25b8f49
#
_entry.id   36187c2470aa82f11a6493efd25b8f49
#
_cell.length_a   1.000
_cell.length_b   1.000
_cell.length_c   1.000
_cell.angle_alpha   90.00
_cell.angle_beta   90.00
_cell.angle_gamma   90.00
#
_symmetry.space_group_name_H-M   'P 1'
#
loop_
_entity.id
_entity.type
_entity.pdbx_description
1 polymer ?
#
loop_
_entity_poly.entity_id
_entity_poly.type
_entity_poly.pdbx_seq_one_letter_code
_entity_poly.pdbx_strand_id
1 'polypeptide(L)'
;LNPVNQRTIGAQTVSVRIWEIDFLRGLSIILMVFYHVLYDLSELGGMRTLLGIKINLYSVFWLGAQYFFAGLFIILCGISSTLSRNNKRRALKLLVVAVAITAVTIIYDSSSAIHFGILHCLGACILMYGLMFEKSGPWACAASGAIVFGLSAALALAMRGVPVRFNWLLPLGITSASYTSLDYFPLLPWFGVYLAGAALGKSIYSRKQSLLPKRLPETFINAAGRHSLLIYVVHQPLIIAVLYTAGLIRL
;
A
#
# COMPACT_ATOMS: atom_id res chain seq x y z
N LEU A 1 36.83 51.52 -1.47
CA LEU A 1 35.54 50.92 -1.01
C LEU A 1 35.28 49.69 -1.86
N ASN A 2 35.61 48.53 -1.33
CA ASN A 2 35.40 47.21 -1.97
C ASN A 2 33.93 46.77 -1.80
N PRO A 3 33.22 46.28 -2.85
CA PRO A 3 31.97 45.61 -2.67
C PRO A 3 32.21 44.18 -2.20
N VAL A 4 31.65 43.88 -1.03
CA VAL A 4 31.63 42.57 -0.38
C VAL A 4 30.97 41.52 -1.31
N ASN A 5 31.75 40.51 -1.60
CA ASN A 5 31.40 39.32 -2.35
C ASN A 5 30.30 38.53 -1.59
N GLN A 6 29.05 38.74 -1.93
CA GLN A 6 27.94 37.86 -1.43
C GLN A 6 28.04 36.53 -2.14
N ARG A 7 28.68 35.56 -1.51
CA ARG A 7 28.58 34.14 -1.89
C ARG A 7 27.15 33.72 -1.73
N THR A 8 26.47 33.51 -2.84
CA THR A 8 25.18 32.83 -2.91
C THR A 8 25.42 31.37 -2.49
N ILE A 9 25.21 31.09 -1.23
CA ILE A 9 25.12 29.70 -0.75
C ILE A 9 23.91 29.13 -1.43
N GLY A 10 24.14 28.16 -2.34
CA GLY A 10 23.09 27.46 -3.06
C GLY A 10 22.06 26.92 -2.09
N ALA A 11 20.85 27.45 -2.17
CA ALA A 11 19.70 26.94 -1.43
C ALA A 11 19.42 25.50 -1.91
N GLN A 12 20.02 24.53 -1.23
CA GLN A 12 19.53 23.16 -1.30
C GLN A 12 18.09 23.21 -0.82
N THR A 13 17.14 23.07 -1.74
CA THR A 13 15.73 22.91 -1.41
C THR A 13 15.58 21.59 -0.65
N VAL A 14 15.75 21.65 0.67
CA VAL A 14 15.42 20.55 1.57
C VAL A 14 13.93 20.25 1.32
N SER A 15 13.65 19.12 0.75
CA SER A 15 12.25 18.67 0.63
C SER A 15 11.69 18.55 2.04
N VAL A 16 10.78 19.46 2.40
CA VAL A 16 10.16 19.44 3.72
C VAL A 16 9.37 18.14 3.82
N ARG A 17 9.92 17.18 4.57
CA ARG A 17 9.23 15.92 4.86
C ARG A 17 8.11 16.17 5.86
N ILE A 18 6.96 15.63 5.57
CA ILE A 18 5.76 15.71 6.42
C ILE A 18 5.81 14.49 7.33
N TRP A 19 6.21 14.69 8.58
CA TRP A 19 6.53 13.62 9.52
C TRP A 19 5.31 12.78 9.91
N GLU A 20 4.12 13.38 9.99
CA GLU A 20 2.88 12.66 10.30
C GLU A 20 2.51 11.63 9.22
N ILE A 21 2.84 11.90 7.94
CA ILE A 21 2.64 10.95 6.84
C ILE A 21 3.60 9.77 6.99
N ASP A 22 4.86 10.04 7.33
CA ASP A 22 5.84 8.98 7.57
C ASP A 22 5.47 8.16 8.81
N PHE A 23 4.96 8.80 9.88
CA PHE A 23 4.48 8.12 11.08
C PHE A 23 3.30 7.18 10.79
N LEU A 24 2.25 7.67 10.13
CA LEU A 24 1.08 6.86 9.79
C LEU A 24 1.43 5.70 8.85
N ARG A 25 2.35 5.93 7.90
CA ARG A 25 2.84 4.88 7.01
C ARG A 25 3.64 3.83 7.79
N GLY A 26 4.46 4.27 8.75
CA GLY A 26 5.23 3.39 9.63
C GLY A 26 4.31 2.55 10.51
N LEU A 27 3.28 3.15 11.09
CA LEU A 27 2.29 2.43 11.87
C LEU A 27 1.58 1.37 11.02
N SER A 28 1.13 1.74 9.81
CA SER A 28 0.44 0.81 8.91
C SER A 28 1.32 -0.38 8.53
N ILE A 29 2.62 -0.15 8.22
CA ILE A 29 3.51 -1.23 7.82
C ILE A 29 3.87 -2.14 9.00
N ILE A 30 4.05 -1.60 10.21
CA ILE A 30 4.32 -2.40 11.42
C ILE A 30 3.12 -3.30 11.74
N LEU A 31 1.90 -2.76 11.68
CA LEU A 31 0.68 -3.54 11.94
C LEU A 31 0.44 -4.60 10.87
N MET A 32 0.80 -4.32 9.61
CA MET A 32 0.78 -5.30 8.53
C MET A 32 1.76 -6.45 8.82
N VAL A 33 3.00 -6.15 9.22
CA VAL A 33 3.99 -7.17 9.59
C VAL A 33 3.49 -8.01 10.78
N PHE A 34 2.92 -7.36 11.80
CA PHE A 34 2.33 -8.05 12.94
C PHE A 34 1.19 -9.00 12.53
N TYR A 35 0.30 -8.55 11.63
CA TYR A 35 -0.76 -9.40 11.08
C TYR A 35 -0.20 -10.64 10.38
N HIS A 36 0.86 -10.49 9.57
CA HIS A 36 1.49 -11.62 8.86
C HIS A 36 2.17 -12.59 9.81
N VAL A 37 2.79 -12.12 10.90
CA VAL A 37 3.32 -13.02 11.95
C VAL A 37 2.20 -13.87 12.55
N LEU A 38 1.05 -13.27 12.89
CA LEU A 38 -0.10 -14.01 13.41
C LEU A 38 -0.68 -14.99 12.38
N TYR A 39 -0.72 -14.57 11.12
CA TYR A 39 -1.18 -15.40 10.01
C TYR A 39 -0.31 -16.65 9.85
N ASP A 40 1.00 -16.48 9.77
CA ASP A 40 1.92 -17.59 9.59
C ASP A 40 1.95 -18.54 10.81
N LEU A 41 1.90 -18.00 12.02
CA LEU A 41 1.75 -18.82 13.23
C LEU A 41 0.45 -19.64 13.24
N SER A 42 -0.65 -19.06 12.74
CA SER A 42 -1.95 -19.74 12.69
C SER A 42 -2.02 -20.78 11.57
N GLU A 43 -1.64 -20.39 10.35
CA GLU A 43 -1.85 -21.21 9.15
C GLU A 43 -0.70 -22.22 8.94
N LEU A 44 0.55 -21.81 9.13
CA LEU A 44 1.71 -22.67 8.95
C LEU A 44 2.13 -23.37 10.25
N GLY A 45 1.96 -22.69 11.39
CA GLY A 45 2.29 -23.23 12.71
C GLY A 45 1.17 -24.00 13.39
N GLY A 46 -0.07 -23.95 12.86
CA GLY A 46 -1.24 -24.58 13.48
C GLY A 46 -1.63 -23.99 14.85
N MET A 47 -1.11 -22.82 15.20
CA MET A 47 -1.32 -22.19 16.51
C MET A 47 -2.73 -21.56 16.55
N ARG A 48 -3.60 -22.09 17.40
CA ARG A 48 -4.99 -21.61 17.56
C ARG A 48 -5.15 -20.60 18.68
N THR A 49 -4.19 -20.47 19.54
CA THR A 49 -4.20 -19.53 20.69
C THR A 49 -2.82 -18.92 20.88
N LEU A 50 -2.77 -17.63 21.17
CA LEU A 50 -1.55 -16.92 21.54
C LEU A 50 -1.81 -16.23 22.90
N LEU A 51 -0.99 -16.47 23.90
CA LEU A 51 -1.12 -15.92 25.25
C LEU A 51 -2.54 -16.14 25.85
N GLY A 52 -3.18 -17.29 25.57
CA GLY A 52 -4.54 -17.60 26.03
C GLY A 52 -5.68 -16.98 25.22
N ILE A 53 -5.37 -16.15 24.20
CA ILE A 53 -6.35 -15.52 23.32
C ILE A 53 -6.49 -16.36 22.05
N LYS A 54 -7.73 -16.72 21.67
CA LYS A 54 -7.99 -17.44 20.41
C LYS A 54 -7.65 -16.57 19.20
N ILE A 55 -6.82 -17.09 18.30
CA ILE A 55 -6.51 -16.46 17.01
C ILE A 55 -7.57 -16.91 16.02
N ASN A 56 -8.45 -15.99 15.60
CA ASN A 56 -9.40 -16.21 14.52
C ASN A 56 -9.27 -15.07 13.49
N LEU A 57 -8.33 -15.21 12.57
CA LEU A 57 -8.02 -14.18 11.57
C LEU A 57 -9.14 -14.00 10.53
N TYR A 58 -10.09 -14.93 10.46
CA TYR A 58 -11.30 -14.85 9.62
C TYR A 58 -12.46 -14.12 10.32
N SER A 59 -12.27 -13.67 11.56
CA SER A 59 -13.28 -12.87 12.26
C SER A 59 -13.46 -11.50 11.60
N VAL A 60 -14.66 -10.91 11.76
CA VAL A 60 -14.98 -9.57 11.23
C VAL A 60 -13.98 -8.52 11.67
N PHE A 61 -13.47 -8.64 12.92
CA PHE A 61 -12.46 -7.72 13.46
C PHE A 61 -11.15 -7.78 12.65
N TRP A 62 -10.58 -8.97 12.44
CA TRP A 62 -9.30 -9.12 11.75
C TRP A 62 -9.41 -8.80 10.26
N LEU A 63 -10.48 -9.22 9.61
CA LEU A 63 -10.75 -8.85 8.21
C LEU A 63 -10.92 -7.32 8.08
N GLY A 64 -11.69 -6.71 8.98
CA GLY A 64 -11.84 -5.26 9.01
C GLY A 64 -10.53 -4.52 9.26
N ALA A 65 -9.70 -5.00 10.18
CA ALA A 65 -8.37 -4.44 10.46
C ALA A 65 -7.44 -4.53 9.25
N GLN A 66 -7.41 -5.67 8.54
CA GLN A 66 -6.63 -5.86 7.33
C GLN A 66 -7.02 -4.84 6.25
N TYR A 67 -8.32 -4.73 5.93
CA TYR A 67 -8.81 -3.76 4.94
C TYR A 67 -8.58 -2.32 5.38
N PHE A 68 -8.72 -2.02 6.66
CA PHE A 68 -8.47 -0.68 7.21
C PHE A 68 -7.01 -0.26 7.03
N PHE A 69 -6.05 -1.10 7.43
CA PHE A 69 -4.62 -0.76 7.32
C PHE A 69 -4.14 -0.74 5.87
N ALA A 70 -4.61 -1.64 5.02
CA ALA A 70 -4.35 -1.60 3.59
C ALA A 70 -4.92 -0.31 2.96
N GLY A 71 -6.17 0.04 3.29
CA GLY A 71 -6.82 1.27 2.84
C GLY A 71 -6.08 2.52 3.31
N LEU A 72 -5.68 2.56 4.57
CA LEU A 72 -4.87 3.67 5.12
C LEU A 72 -3.55 3.81 4.36
N PHE A 73 -2.85 2.71 4.09
CA PHE A 73 -1.61 2.73 3.33
C PHE A 73 -1.81 3.25 1.90
N ILE A 74 -2.90 2.85 1.23
CA ILE A 74 -3.27 3.32 -0.11
C ILE A 74 -3.62 4.82 -0.10
N ILE A 75 -4.40 5.30 0.88
CA ILE A 75 -4.70 6.73 1.08
C ILE A 75 -3.41 7.53 1.24
N LEU A 76 -2.51 7.08 2.12
CA LEU A 76 -1.22 7.73 2.35
C LEU A 76 -0.33 7.75 1.11
N CYS A 77 -0.44 6.72 0.26
CA CYS A 77 0.22 6.70 -1.04
C CYS A 77 -0.36 7.77 -1.98
N GLY A 78 -1.69 7.93 -2.02
CA GLY A 78 -2.39 8.98 -2.76
C GLY A 78 -1.97 10.37 -2.31
N ILE A 79 -1.99 10.65 -1.00
CA ILE A 79 -1.49 11.91 -0.41
C ILE A 79 -0.04 12.16 -0.84
N SER A 80 0.82 11.16 -0.71
CA SER A 80 2.25 11.27 -1.03
C SER A 80 2.52 11.56 -2.50
N SER A 81 1.63 11.13 -3.39
CA SER A 81 1.77 11.38 -4.82
C SER A 81 1.50 12.83 -5.19
N THR A 82 0.69 13.56 -4.40
CA THR A 82 0.48 15.01 -4.58
C THR A 82 1.71 15.83 -4.16
N LEU A 83 2.52 15.28 -3.27
CA LEU A 83 3.74 15.92 -2.76
C LEU A 83 4.99 15.56 -3.59
N SER A 84 4.89 14.53 -4.40
CA SER A 84 6.02 14.00 -5.17
C SER A 84 6.27 14.83 -6.43
N ARG A 85 7.56 14.95 -6.80
CA ARG A 85 7.99 15.60 -8.05
C ARG A 85 8.06 14.64 -9.25
N ASN A 86 8.12 13.33 -9.01
CA ASN A 86 8.30 12.36 -10.09
C ASN A 86 7.51 11.07 -9.83
N ASN A 87 6.21 11.14 -10.06
CA ASN A 87 5.29 10.01 -9.89
C ASN A 87 5.58 8.88 -10.89
N LYS A 88 5.98 9.21 -12.14
CA LYS A 88 6.29 8.19 -13.17
C LYS A 88 7.44 7.28 -12.73
N ARG A 89 8.54 7.86 -12.21
CA ARG A 89 9.68 7.06 -11.73
C ARG A 89 9.31 6.21 -10.51
N ARG A 90 8.49 6.75 -9.60
CA ARG A 90 7.99 6.00 -8.43
C ARG A 90 7.11 4.83 -8.85
N ALA A 91 6.18 5.06 -9.78
CA ALA A 91 5.32 4.02 -10.34
C ALA A 91 6.14 2.90 -10.97
N LEU A 92 7.08 3.26 -11.86
CA LEU A 92 7.93 2.28 -12.53
C LEU A 92 8.74 1.44 -11.53
N LYS A 93 9.34 2.09 -10.51
CA LYS A 93 10.07 1.36 -9.46
C LYS A 93 9.19 0.35 -8.74
N LEU A 94 7.96 0.74 -8.37
CA LEU A 94 7.01 -0.16 -7.70
C LEU A 94 6.58 -1.31 -8.60
N LEU A 95 6.29 -1.03 -9.88
CA LEU A 95 5.88 -2.06 -10.84
C LEU A 95 7.01 -3.07 -11.10
N VAL A 96 8.25 -2.62 -11.22
CA VAL A 96 9.41 -3.53 -11.36
C VAL A 96 9.53 -4.45 -10.14
N VAL A 97 9.40 -3.91 -8.92
CA VAL A 97 9.43 -4.72 -7.70
C VAL A 97 8.22 -5.67 -7.66
N ALA A 98 7.05 -5.21 -8.05
CA ALA A 98 5.83 -6.03 -8.09
C ALA A 98 5.98 -7.23 -9.03
N VAL A 99 6.49 -7.00 -10.26
CA VAL A 99 6.77 -8.07 -11.23
C VAL A 99 7.83 -9.05 -10.70
N ALA A 100 8.86 -8.56 -10.01
CA ALA A 100 9.85 -9.42 -9.37
C ALA A 100 9.21 -10.33 -8.29
N ILE A 101 8.28 -9.80 -7.47
CA ILE A 101 7.52 -10.58 -6.49
C ILE A 101 6.66 -11.62 -7.19
N THR A 102 5.97 -11.27 -8.28
CA THR A 102 5.21 -12.24 -9.09
C THR A 102 6.11 -13.39 -9.54
N ALA A 103 7.28 -13.10 -10.10
CA ALA A 103 8.21 -14.12 -10.58
C ALA A 103 8.67 -15.03 -9.43
N VAL A 104 9.02 -14.47 -8.29
CA VAL A 104 9.45 -15.24 -7.11
C VAL A 104 8.31 -16.12 -6.59
N THR A 105 7.09 -15.57 -6.46
CA THR A 105 5.96 -16.34 -5.92
C THR A 105 5.48 -17.42 -6.88
N ILE A 106 5.57 -17.23 -8.21
CA ILE A 106 5.31 -18.30 -9.19
C ILE A 106 6.29 -19.47 -9.04
N ILE A 107 7.57 -19.15 -8.80
CA ILE A 107 8.60 -20.18 -8.59
C ILE A 107 8.37 -20.93 -7.27
N TYR A 108 7.93 -20.23 -6.23
CA TYR A 108 7.68 -20.81 -4.90
C TYR A 108 6.42 -21.68 -4.87
N ASP A 109 5.28 -21.12 -5.30
CA ASP A 109 4.00 -21.80 -5.44
C ASP A 109 3.12 -21.12 -6.50
N SER A 110 3.04 -21.74 -7.68
CA SER A 110 2.27 -21.19 -8.79
C SER A 110 0.77 -21.16 -8.54
N SER A 111 0.24 -21.97 -7.60
CA SER A 111 -1.19 -22.07 -7.32
C SER A 111 -1.72 -20.86 -6.54
N SER A 112 -0.89 -20.25 -5.71
CA SER A 112 -1.23 -19.09 -4.87
C SER A 112 -0.38 -17.85 -5.18
N ALA A 113 0.28 -17.84 -6.35
CA ALA A 113 1.17 -16.77 -6.77
C ALA A 113 0.50 -15.38 -6.80
N ILE A 114 1.28 -14.35 -6.51
CA ILE A 114 0.83 -12.96 -6.50
C ILE A 114 0.88 -12.39 -7.92
N HIS A 115 -0.25 -12.40 -8.64
CA HIS A 115 -0.36 -11.84 -9.99
C HIS A 115 -0.71 -10.35 -9.97
N PHE A 116 -1.53 -9.91 -9.01
CA PHE A 116 -1.93 -8.50 -8.87
C PHE A 116 -2.12 -8.14 -7.39
N GLY A 117 -1.02 -8.04 -6.65
CA GLY A 117 -1.01 -7.65 -5.24
C GLY A 117 -0.98 -6.13 -5.03
N ILE A 118 -0.84 -5.70 -3.78
CA ILE A 118 -0.91 -4.28 -3.39
C ILE A 118 0.17 -3.43 -4.08
N LEU A 119 1.37 -3.95 -4.34
CA LEU A 119 2.40 -3.18 -5.07
C LEU A 119 2.05 -2.97 -6.54
N HIS A 120 1.40 -3.94 -7.20
CA HIS A 120 0.87 -3.76 -8.56
C HIS A 120 -0.21 -2.68 -8.56
N CYS A 121 -1.16 -2.77 -7.62
CA CYS A 121 -2.22 -1.78 -7.45
C CYS A 121 -1.65 -0.38 -7.22
N LEU A 122 -0.71 -0.21 -6.27
CA LEU A 122 -0.10 1.09 -5.98
C LEU A 122 0.71 1.63 -7.15
N GLY A 123 1.48 0.78 -7.84
CA GLY A 123 2.24 1.17 -9.02
C GLY A 123 1.32 1.66 -10.14
N ALA A 124 0.25 0.93 -10.43
CA ALA A 124 -0.77 1.32 -11.42
C ALA A 124 -1.50 2.60 -10.99
N CYS A 125 -1.92 2.72 -9.73
CA CYS A 125 -2.58 3.93 -9.20
C CYS A 125 -1.69 5.17 -9.34
N ILE A 126 -0.41 5.09 -8.95
CA ILE A 126 0.53 6.21 -9.07
C ILE A 126 0.74 6.58 -10.55
N LEU A 127 0.83 5.59 -11.44
CA LEU A 127 1.00 5.83 -12.87
C LEU A 127 -0.23 6.54 -13.45
N MET A 128 -1.44 6.01 -13.20
CA MET A 128 -2.71 6.60 -13.64
C MET A 128 -2.89 8.02 -13.10
N TYR A 129 -2.58 8.22 -11.80
CA TYR A 129 -2.61 9.55 -11.20
C TYR A 129 -1.63 10.51 -11.90
N GLY A 130 -0.39 10.10 -12.12
CA GLY A 130 0.63 10.92 -12.77
C GLY A 130 0.32 11.26 -14.24
N LEU A 131 -0.48 10.43 -14.93
CA LEU A 131 -0.89 10.66 -16.30
C LEU A 131 -2.17 11.53 -16.41
N MET A 132 -3.14 11.32 -15.51
CA MET A 132 -4.50 11.86 -15.68
C MET A 132 -4.85 12.92 -14.64
N PHE A 133 -4.36 12.82 -13.40
CA PHE A 133 -4.85 13.60 -12.26
C PHE A 133 -3.80 14.54 -11.64
N GLU A 134 -2.56 14.53 -12.07
CA GLU A 134 -1.51 15.34 -11.46
C GLU A 134 -1.86 16.84 -11.51
N LYS A 135 -2.43 17.30 -12.63
CA LYS A 135 -2.85 18.68 -12.85
C LYS A 135 -4.30 18.97 -12.43
N SER A 136 -5.09 17.97 -12.07
CA SER A 136 -6.49 18.09 -11.69
C SER A 136 -6.64 18.71 -10.30
N GLY A 137 -7.77 19.38 -10.04
CA GLY A 137 -8.10 19.87 -8.71
C GLY A 137 -8.52 18.77 -7.72
N PRO A 138 -8.61 19.05 -6.40
CA PRO A 138 -9.01 18.08 -5.40
C PRO A 138 -10.41 17.51 -5.65
N TRP A 139 -11.36 18.33 -6.08
CA TRP A 139 -12.71 17.90 -6.39
C TRP A 139 -12.79 16.92 -7.55
N ALA A 140 -11.95 17.09 -8.58
CA ALA A 140 -11.87 16.14 -9.68
C ALA A 140 -11.37 14.77 -9.20
N CYS A 141 -10.37 14.74 -8.31
CA CYS A 141 -9.91 13.50 -7.70
C CYS A 141 -11.03 12.85 -6.84
N ALA A 142 -11.74 13.64 -6.03
CA ALA A 142 -12.82 13.12 -5.18
C ALA A 142 -13.98 12.56 -6.00
N ALA A 143 -14.45 13.32 -7.02
CA ALA A 143 -15.53 12.88 -7.90
C ALA A 143 -15.17 11.63 -8.69
N SER A 144 -13.94 11.58 -9.26
CA SER A 144 -13.46 10.37 -9.96
C SER A 144 -13.32 9.19 -9.01
N GLY A 145 -12.90 9.41 -7.76
CA GLY A 145 -12.89 8.37 -6.73
C GLY A 145 -14.27 7.81 -6.46
N ALA A 146 -15.29 8.68 -6.31
CA ALA A 146 -16.68 8.26 -6.14
C ALA A 146 -17.21 7.48 -7.37
N ILE A 147 -16.86 7.90 -8.58
CA ILE A 147 -17.20 7.16 -9.81
C ILE A 147 -16.57 5.76 -9.79
N VAL A 148 -15.30 5.63 -9.40
CA VAL A 148 -14.63 4.33 -9.29
C VAL A 148 -15.34 3.42 -8.29
N PHE A 149 -15.80 3.94 -7.13
CA PHE A 149 -16.61 3.17 -6.18
C PHE A 149 -17.94 2.73 -6.78
N GLY A 150 -18.64 3.64 -7.47
CA GLY A 150 -19.91 3.33 -8.15
C GLY A 150 -19.73 2.24 -9.22
N LEU A 151 -18.67 2.35 -10.04
CA LEU A 151 -18.33 1.34 -11.04
C LEU A 151 -17.98 -0.01 -10.41
N SER A 152 -17.25 0.00 -9.28
CA SER A 152 -16.94 -1.23 -8.54
C SER A 152 -18.22 -1.92 -8.04
N ALA A 153 -19.12 -1.15 -7.44
CA ALA A 153 -20.40 -1.67 -6.96
C ALA A 153 -21.29 -2.20 -8.12
N ALA A 154 -21.37 -1.45 -9.22
CA ALA A 154 -22.12 -1.85 -10.41
C ALA A 154 -21.54 -3.13 -11.02
N LEU A 155 -20.21 -3.23 -11.11
CA LEU A 155 -19.52 -4.43 -11.60
C LEU A 155 -19.78 -5.64 -10.69
N ALA A 156 -19.69 -5.46 -9.38
CA ALA A 156 -19.96 -6.52 -8.41
C ALA A 156 -21.41 -7.02 -8.50
N LEU A 157 -22.37 -6.13 -8.75
CA LEU A 157 -23.77 -6.49 -8.98
C LEU A 157 -23.97 -7.22 -10.31
N ALA A 158 -23.38 -6.72 -11.39
CA ALA A 158 -23.49 -7.29 -12.73
C ALA A 158 -22.86 -8.68 -12.83
N MET A 159 -21.79 -8.93 -12.05
CA MET A 159 -21.09 -10.22 -12.06
C MET A 159 -21.65 -11.22 -11.05
N ARG A 160 -22.69 -10.89 -10.30
CA ARG A 160 -23.33 -11.83 -9.37
C ARG A 160 -23.90 -13.03 -10.12
N GLY A 161 -23.44 -14.23 -9.75
CA GLY A 161 -23.86 -15.49 -10.34
C GLY A 161 -23.35 -15.75 -11.76
N VAL A 162 -22.51 -14.87 -12.33
CA VAL A 162 -21.87 -15.08 -13.61
C VAL A 162 -20.65 -15.99 -13.44
N PRO A 163 -20.60 -17.18 -14.07
CA PRO A 163 -19.45 -18.06 -13.98
C PRO A 163 -18.28 -17.50 -14.80
N VAL A 164 -17.28 -16.94 -14.12
CA VAL A 164 -16.03 -16.47 -14.75
C VAL A 164 -15.05 -17.63 -14.84
N ARG A 165 -14.52 -17.88 -16.05
CA ARG A 165 -13.56 -18.97 -16.33
C ARG A 165 -12.17 -18.46 -16.75
N PHE A 166 -11.90 -17.16 -16.56
CA PHE A 166 -10.65 -16.53 -16.97
C PHE A 166 -10.15 -15.56 -15.88
N ASN A 167 -8.85 -15.25 -15.93
CA ASN A 167 -8.19 -14.39 -14.94
C ASN A 167 -7.48 -13.17 -15.54
N TRP A 168 -7.66 -12.86 -16.82
CA TRP A 168 -6.99 -11.72 -17.46
C TRP A 168 -7.56 -10.35 -17.03
N LEU A 169 -8.76 -10.32 -16.39
CA LEU A 169 -9.35 -9.12 -15.79
C LEU A 169 -9.07 -8.98 -14.28
N LEU A 170 -8.10 -9.73 -13.75
CA LEU A 170 -7.61 -9.58 -12.36
C LEU A 170 -7.43 -8.12 -11.93
N PRO A 171 -6.81 -7.23 -12.76
CA PRO A 171 -6.65 -5.83 -12.35
C PRO A 171 -7.96 -5.09 -12.08
N LEU A 172 -9.07 -5.53 -12.66
CA LEU A 172 -10.39 -4.92 -12.47
C LEU A 172 -11.24 -5.59 -11.38
N GLY A 173 -10.75 -6.67 -10.77
CA GLY A 173 -11.48 -7.38 -9.71
C GLY A 173 -12.36 -8.53 -10.23
N ILE A 174 -12.19 -8.96 -11.49
CA ILE A 174 -12.91 -10.09 -12.07
C ILE A 174 -11.99 -11.29 -12.10
N THR A 175 -12.36 -12.35 -11.37
CA THR A 175 -11.55 -13.56 -11.23
C THR A 175 -12.41 -14.82 -11.43
N SER A 176 -11.77 -15.92 -11.82
CA SER A 176 -12.43 -17.22 -11.76
C SER A 176 -12.68 -17.64 -10.31
N ALA A 177 -13.66 -18.51 -10.10
CA ALA A 177 -13.97 -19.04 -8.77
C ALA A 177 -12.83 -19.85 -8.13
N SER A 178 -11.92 -20.38 -8.96
CA SER A 178 -10.75 -21.14 -8.53
C SER A 178 -9.50 -20.29 -8.32
N TYR A 179 -9.60 -18.96 -8.52
CA TYR A 179 -8.45 -18.09 -8.33
C TYR A 179 -8.09 -17.91 -6.86
N THR A 180 -6.86 -18.22 -6.52
CA THR A 180 -6.26 -18.00 -5.20
C THR A 180 -5.01 -17.14 -5.35
N SER A 181 -4.70 -16.34 -4.36
CA SER A 181 -3.48 -15.53 -4.33
C SER A 181 -3.15 -15.13 -2.90
N LEU A 182 -1.87 -15.11 -2.58
CA LEU A 182 -1.37 -14.68 -1.26
C LEU A 182 -1.60 -13.18 -1.00
N ASP A 183 -1.68 -12.38 -2.09
CA ASP A 183 -1.93 -10.94 -2.00
C ASP A 183 -2.73 -10.51 -3.24
N TYR A 184 -3.93 -9.96 -3.06
CA TYR A 184 -4.79 -9.54 -4.16
C TYR A 184 -5.49 -8.21 -3.87
N PHE A 185 -5.12 -7.17 -4.64
CA PHE A 185 -5.66 -5.82 -4.54
C PHE A 185 -6.00 -5.28 -5.92
N PRO A 186 -7.19 -5.53 -6.46
CA PRO A 186 -7.59 -5.02 -7.78
C PRO A 186 -7.75 -3.49 -7.77
N LEU A 187 -7.68 -2.86 -8.94
CA LEU A 187 -7.88 -1.40 -9.07
C LEU A 187 -9.27 -0.96 -8.61
N LEU A 188 -10.28 -1.80 -8.81
CA LEU A 188 -11.63 -1.55 -8.30
C LEU A 188 -11.84 -2.34 -6.99
N PRO A 189 -12.14 -1.68 -5.86
CA PRO A 189 -12.35 -0.23 -5.65
C PRO A 189 -11.11 0.58 -5.25
N TRP A 190 -9.91 -0.02 -5.17
CA TRP A 190 -8.74 0.55 -4.50
C TRP A 190 -8.18 1.81 -5.16
N PHE A 191 -8.38 1.99 -6.47
CA PHE A 191 -8.06 3.26 -7.13
C PHE A 191 -8.95 4.40 -6.63
N GLY A 192 -10.20 4.13 -6.26
CA GLY A 192 -11.09 5.09 -5.60
C GLY A 192 -10.55 5.55 -4.25
N VAL A 193 -10.10 4.60 -3.41
CA VAL A 193 -9.43 4.88 -2.12
C VAL A 193 -8.18 5.72 -2.33
N TYR A 194 -7.37 5.39 -3.34
CA TYR A 194 -6.18 6.15 -3.69
C TYR A 194 -6.51 7.59 -4.11
N LEU A 195 -7.55 7.79 -4.96
CA LEU A 195 -7.99 9.12 -5.41
C LEU A 195 -8.56 9.95 -4.26
N ALA A 196 -9.25 9.33 -3.30
CA ALA A 196 -9.65 10.01 -2.07
C ALA A 196 -8.43 10.53 -1.29
N GLY A 197 -7.37 9.71 -1.18
CA GLY A 197 -6.08 10.14 -0.63
C GLY A 197 -5.46 11.30 -1.42
N ALA A 198 -5.50 11.26 -2.75
CA ALA A 198 -5.00 12.34 -3.59
C ALA A 198 -5.82 13.63 -3.41
N ALA A 199 -7.15 13.54 -3.30
CA ALA A 199 -8.03 14.68 -3.00
C ALA A 199 -7.67 15.30 -1.64
N LEU A 200 -7.51 14.50 -0.59
CA LEU A 200 -7.04 14.94 0.74
C LEU A 200 -5.66 15.61 0.66
N GLY A 201 -4.72 15.01 -0.06
CA GLY A 201 -3.39 15.57 -0.25
C GLY A 201 -3.40 16.95 -0.90
N LYS A 202 -4.21 17.14 -1.94
CA LYS A 202 -4.37 18.43 -2.63
C LYS A 202 -5.11 19.48 -1.81
N SER A 203 -6.05 19.07 -0.94
CA SER A 203 -6.82 19.99 -0.08
C SER A 203 -6.04 20.38 1.16
N ILE A 204 -5.61 19.38 1.94
CA ILE A 204 -5.07 19.59 3.29
C ILE A 204 -3.58 19.96 3.22
N TYR A 205 -2.81 19.31 2.33
CA TYR A 205 -1.38 19.53 2.17
C TYR A 205 -1.02 20.44 0.99
N SER A 206 -1.94 21.34 0.59
CA SER A 206 -1.75 22.30 -0.51
C SER A 206 -0.47 23.14 -0.33
N ARG A 207 -0.16 23.53 0.90
CA ARG A 207 1.05 24.29 1.28
C ARG A 207 2.31 23.43 1.43
N LYS A 208 2.20 22.10 1.25
CA LYS A 208 3.30 21.12 1.44
C LYS A 208 3.99 21.23 2.81
N GLN A 209 3.23 21.54 3.84
CA GLN A 209 3.71 21.70 5.21
C GLN A 209 3.00 20.70 6.13
N SER A 210 3.67 20.36 7.25
CA SER A 210 3.06 19.56 8.32
C SER A 210 1.85 20.29 8.92
N LEU A 211 0.80 19.54 9.23
CA LEU A 211 -0.38 20.04 9.91
C LEU A 211 -0.14 20.22 11.41
N LEU A 212 0.75 19.40 11.95
CA LEU A 212 1.08 19.40 13.37
C LEU A 212 2.34 20.24 13.61
N PRO A 213 2.24 21.33 14.41
CA PRO A 213 3.35 22.28 14.56
C PRO A 213 4.54 21.70 15.32
N LYS A 214 4.32 20.65 16.11
CA LYS A 214 5.35 20.04 16.93
C LYS A 214 5.83 18.75 16.29
N ARG A 215 7.09 18.70 15.85
CA ARG A 215 7.72 17.43 15.47
C ARG A 215 7.86 16.58 16.72
N LEU A 216 7.27 15.40 16.70
CA LEU A 216 7.66 14.34 17.63
C LEU A 216 9.13 13.98 17.34
N PRO A 217 9.92 13.60 18.37
CA PRO A 217 11.26 13.07 18.15
C PRO A 217 11.21 11.98 17.07
N GLU A 218 12.27 11.85 16.28
CA GLU A 218 12.35 10.76 15.30
C GLU A 218 12.19 9.42 16.02
N THR A 219 11.07 8.76 15.76
CA THR A 219 10.75 7.47 16.34
C THR A 219 11.08 6.34 15.36
N PHE A 220 11.23 5.13 15.88
CA PHE A 220 11.32 3.91 15.07
C PHE A 220 10.17 3.82 14.05
N ILE A 221 8.94 4.28 14.42
CA ILE A 221 7.78 4.28 13.53
C ILE A 221 8.01 5.17 12.31
N ASN A 222 8.56 6.38 12.49
CA ASN A 222 8.89 7.26 11.36
C ASN A 222 9.95 6.64 10.44
N ALA A 223 10.96 5.98 11.02
CA ALA A 223 11.97 5.26 10.26
C ALA A 223 11.34 4.12 9.44
N ALA A 224 10.46 3.32 10.05
CA ALA A 224 9.71 2.28 9.36
C ALA A 224 8.87 2.84 8.19
N GLY A 225 8.21 3.98 8.38
CA GLY A 225 7.47 4.66 7.32
C GLY A 225 8.32 5.09 6.13
N ARG A 226 9.53 5.56 6.39
CA ARG A 226 10.50 5.93 5.33
C ARG A 226 11.00 4.73 4.53
N HIS A 227 11.12 3.58 5.19
CA HIS A 227 11.62 2.34 4.59
C HIS A 227 10.50 1.33 4.29
N SER A 228 9.24 1.79 4.24
CA SER A 228 8.07 0.92 4.11
C SER A 228 8.11 -0.03 2.91
N LEU A 229 8.66 0.39 1.75
CA LEU A 229 8.82 -0.51 0.60
C LEU A 229 9.83 -1.63 0.88
N LEU A 230 10.96 -1.33 1.51
CA LEU A 230 11.95 -2.34 1.86
C LEU A 230 11.35 -3.33 2.87
N ILE A 231 10.71 -2.82 3.92
CA ILE A 231 10.04 -3.65 4.94
C ILE A 231 8.99 -4.54 4.26
N TYR A 232 8.17 -3.97 3.36
CA TYR A 232 7.17 -4.74 2.61
C TYR A 232 7.79 -5.89 1.81
N VAL A 233 8.91 -5.68 1.15
CA VAL A 233 9.55 -6.73 0.32
C VAL A 233 10.16 -7.83 1.17
N VAL A 234 10.78 -7.47 2.30
CA VAL A 234 11.58 -8.43 3.09
C VAL A 234 10.81 -9.08 4.24
N HIS A 235 9.64 -8.53 4.64
CA HIS A 235 8.96 -9.00 5.86
C HIS A 235 8.58 -10.48 5.79
N GLN A 236 7.94 -10.91 4.71
CA GLN A 236 7.43 -12.28 4.61
C GLN A 236 8.55 -13.33 4.57
N PRO A 237 9.59 -13.21 3.72
CA PRO A 237 10.74 -14.10 3.78
C PRO A 237 11.42 -14.12 5.17
N LEU A 238 11.51 -12.96 5.83
CA LEU A 238 12.12 -12.85 7.14
C LEU A 238 11.28 -13.52 8.23
N ILE A 239 9.95 -13.30 8.22
CA ILE A 239 9.02 -13.94 9.17
C ILE A 239 9.12 -15.46 9.03
N ILE A 240 9.00 -15.98 7.80
CA ILE A 240 9.09 -17.43 7.54
C ILE A 240 10.44 -17.98 8.03
N ALA A 241 11.55 -17.33 7.71
CA ALA A 241 12.87 -17.78 8.14
C ALA A 241 13.00 -17.82 9.67
N VAL A 242 12.53 -16.79 10.38
CA VAL A 242 12.57 -16.71 11.84
C VAL A 242 11.68 -17.77 12.48
N LEU A 243 10.43 -17.93 12.02
CA LEU A 243 9.50 -18.90 12.58
C LEU A 243 9.93 -20.34 12.31
N TYR A 244 10.49 -20.61 11.13
CA TYR A 244 11.04 -21.93 10.77
C TYR A 244 12.25 -22.29 11.64
N THR A 245 13.22 -21.39 11.78
CA THR A 245 14.42 -21.63 12.62
C THR A 245 14.08 -21.75 14.11
N ALA A 246 13.00 -21.09 14.56
CA ALA A 246 12.46 -21.24 15.91
C ALA A 246 11.64 -22.54 16.10
N GLY A 247 11.43 -23.35 15.06
CA GLY A 247 10.63 -24.57 15.11
C GLY A 247 9.13 -24.34 15.31
N LEU A 248 8.66 -23.12 15.05
CA LEU A 248 7.26 -22.73 15.24
C LEU A 248 6.38 -23.01 14.02
N ILE A 249 6.97 -23.17 12.84
CA ILE A 249 6.29 -23.55 11.58
C ILE A 249 7.03 -24.69 10.89
N ARG A 250 6.34 -25.40 10.01
CA ARG A 250 6.91 -26.42 9.10
C ARG A 250 6.61 -25.99 7.66
N LEU A 251 7.60 -26.09 6.78
CA LEU A 251 7.48 -25.80 5.35
C LEU A 251 7.28 -27.08 4.57
#